data_402d9b1f485d26a8ed1c5f9368e77ec1
#
_entry.id   402d9b1f485d26a8ed1c5f9368e77ec1
#
_cell.length_a   1.000
_cell.length_b   1.000
_cell.length_c   1.000
_cell.angle_alpha   90.00
_cell.angle_beta   90.00
_cell.angle_gamma   90.00
#
_symmetry.space_group_name_H-M   'P 1'
#
loop_
_entity.id
_entity.type
_entity.pdbx_description
1 polymer ?
#
loop_
_entity_poly.entity_id
_entity_poly.type
_entity_poly.pdbx_seq_one_letter_code
_entity_poly.pdbx_strand_id
1 'polypeptide(L)'
;MRTDAAQVRIRRMNAADLERVMEIAASLRDAPKWQASAYFAAIDSGAVAGNAPRRIALVAADAENDAPAGFLVASLMPPDAELETIAVSAEGQRQGVGGLLLKALIEELRTERATGLTLEVRASNQAALGLYRAIGFVEAGRRPRYYADPEDDAVLMRLRLMR
;
A
#
# COMPACT_ATOMS: atom_id res chain seq x y z
N MET A 1 -16.72 7.42 -15.34
CA MET A 1 -17.22 6.15 -14.80
C MET A 1 -16.61 5.88 -13.45
N ARG A 2 -17.39 5.52 -12.48
CA ARG A 2 -16.88 5.24 -11.12
C ARG A 2 -16.30 3.84 -11.07
N THR A 3 -15.12 3.72 -10.49
CA THR A 3 -14.49 2.42 -10.25
C THR A 3 -14.78 2.01 -8.81
N ASP A 4 -15.49 0.95 -8.61
CA ASP A 4 -15.78 0.43 -7.28
C ASP A 4 -15.13 -0.94 -7.06
N ALA A 5 -15.28 -1.47 -5.85
CA ALA A 5 -14.67 -2.73 -5.46
C ALA A 5 -15.07 -3.91 -6.34
N ALA A 6 -16.29 -3.89 -6.87
CA ALA A 6 -16.80 -4.97 -7.72
C ALA A 6 -16.25 -4.91 -9.14
N GLN A 7 -15.66 -3.78 -9.53
CA GLN A 7 -15.17 -3.54 -10.88
C GLN A 7 -13.66 -3.59 -11.01
N VAL A 8 -12.96 -4.00 -9.96
CA VAL A 8 -11.50 -4.13 -10.00
C VAL A 8 -11.09 -5.55 -9.65
N ARG A 9 -9.90 -5.93 -10.13
CA ARG A 9 -9.24 -7.14 -9.68
C ARG A 9 -7.85 -6.81 -9.19
N ILE A 10 -7.38 -7.54 -8.20
CA ILE A 10 -6.06 -7.34 -7.64
C ILE A 10 -5.08 -8.26 -8.37
N ARG A 11 -3.99 -7.69 -8.85
CA ARG A 11 -2.93 -8.44 -9.52
C ARG A 11 -1.57 -7.80 -9.23
N ARG A 12 -0.51 -8.48 -9.63
CA ARG A 12 0.84 -7.92 -9.50
C ARG A 12 0.98 -6.68 -10.40
N MET A 13 1.71 -5.70 -9.89
CA MET A 13 2.12 -4.53 -10.66
C MET A 13 3.18 -4.96 -11.68
N ASN A 14 3.10 -4.41 -12.87
CA ASN A 14 4.12 -4.64 -13.90
C ASN A 14 4.58 -3.31 -14.49
N ALA A 15 5.59 -3.36 -15.36
CA ALA A 15 6.18 -2.14 -15.91
C ALA A 15 5.17 -1.27 -16.66
N ALA A 16 4.17 -1.87 -17.30
CA ALA A 16 3.16 -1.12 -18.04
C ALA A 16 2.26 -0.29 -17.13
N ASP A 17 2.22 -0.60 -15.84
CA ASP A 17 1.39 0.12 -14.87
C ASP A 17 2.02 1.41 -14.38
N LEU A 18 3.34 1.58 -14.55
CA LEU A 18 4.10 2.60 -13.83
C LEU A 18 3.66 4.02 -14.13
N GLU A 19 3.34 4.32 -15.37
CA GLU A 19 2.88 5.66 -15.72
C GLU A 19 1.64 6.04 -14.94
N ARG A 20 0.65 5.14 -14.91
CA ARG A 20 -0.60 5.39 -14.20
C ARG A 20 -0.41 5.38 -12.68
N VAL A 21 0.42 4.49 -12.17
CA VAL A 21 0.75 4.43 -10.74
C VAL A 21 1.37 5.75 -10.28
N MET A 22 2.31 6.28 -11.05
CA MET A 22 2.95 7.55 -10.72
C MET A 22 1.99 8.73 -10.82
N GLU A 23 1.05 8.71 -11.77
CA GLU A 23 0.00 9.70 -11.84
C GLU A 23 -0.88 9.68 -10.59
N ILE A 24 -1.29 8.51 -10.15
CA ILE A 24 -2.11 8.37 -8.95
C ILE A 24 -1.37 8.91 -7.73
N ALA A 25 -0.12 8.52 -7.55
CA ALA A 25 0.69 8.98 -6.41
C ALA A 25 0.87 10.50 -6.44
N ALA A 26 1.12 11.07 -7.63
CA ALA A 26 1.33 12.50 -7.77
C ALA A 26 0.07 13.32 -7.49
N SER A 27 -1.11 12.73 -7.73
CA SER A 27 -2.38 13.42 -7.53
C SER A 27 -2.81 13.48 -6.07
N LEU A 28 -2.18 12.71 -5.19
CA LEU A 28 -2.59 12.59 -3.79
C LEU A 28 -1.58 13.28 -2.89
N ARG A 29 -2.10 14.14 -2.01
CA ARG A 29 -1.29 14.95 -1.12
C ARG A 29 -0.41 14.11 -0.18
N ASP A 30 -0.96 13.05 0.36
CA ASP A 30 -0.31 12.26 1.42
C ASP A 30 0.46 11.05 0.89
N ALA A 31 0.44 10.79 -0.41
CA ALA A 31 1.18 9.67 -0.99
C ALA A 31 2.65 10.01 -1.14
N PRO A 32 3.56 9.08 -0.82
CA PRO A 32 4.99 9.29 -1.08
C PRO A 32 5.25 9.56 -2.57
N LYS A 33 6.22 10.41 -2.85
CA LYS A 33 6.57 10.75 -4.23
C LYS A 33 7.80 9.97 -4.66
N TRP A 34 7.61 8.71 -4.97
CA TRP A 34 8.69 7.83 -5.40
C TRP A 34 9.09 8.11 -6.83
N GLN A 35 10.37 7.91 -7.13
CA GLN A 35 10.85 7.94 -8.51
C GLN A 35 10.58 6.61 -9.20
N ALA A 36 10.58 6.62 -10.53
CA ALA A 36 10.31 5.42 -11.33
C ALA A 36 11.24 4.27 -10.96
N SER A 37 12.52 4.56 -10.67
CA SER A 37 13.49 3.52 -10.29
C SER A 37 13.09 2.75 -9.03
N ALA A 38 12.43 3.42 -8.07
CA ALA A 38 11.97 2.75 -6.87
C ALA A 38 10.84 1.75 -7.16
N TYR A 39 9.94 2.11 -8.08
CA TYR A 39 8.88 1.19 -8.50
C TYR A 39 9.42 0.01 -9.29
N PHE A 40 10.38 0.26 -10.19
CA PHE A 40 11.02 -0.83 -10.93
C PHE A 40 11.70 -1.82 -9.99
N ALA A 41 12.40 -1.31 -8.97
CA ALA A 41 13.03 -2.16 -7.96
C ALA A 41 12.00 -3.00 -7.21
N ALA A 42 10.83 -2.43 -6.90
CA ALA A 42 9.77 -3.16 -6.21
C ALA A 42 9.16 -4.26 -7.07
N ILE A 43 9.00 -4.01 -8.38
CA ILE A 43 8.45 -5.00 -9.32
C ILE A 43 9.40 -6.19 -9.45
N ASP A 44 10.70 -5.94 -9.52
CA ASP A 44 11.70 -6.98 -9.77
C ASP A 44 12.22 -7.67 -8.51
N SER A 45 11.71 -7.35 -7.33
CA SER A 45 12.32 -7.81 -6.09
C SER A 45 12.10 -9.28 -5.76
N GLY A 46 11.34 -10.01 -6.58
CA GLY A 46 11.07 -11.42 -6.34
C GLY A 46 12.30 -12.32 -6.41
N ALA A 47 13.36 -11.87 -7.05
CA ALA A 47 14.59 -12.63 -7.26
C ALA A 47 15.75 -12.14 -6.39
N VAL A 48 15.50 -11.35 -5.36
CA VAL A 48 16.55 -10.79 -4.52
C VAL A 48 17.23 -11.89 -3.72
N ALA A 49 18.57 -11.93 -3.80
CA ALA A 49 19.38 -12.87 -3.04
C ALA A 49 19.81 -12.23 -1.71
N GLY A 50 20.06 -13.06 -0.69
CA GLY A 50 20.60 -12.62 0.59
C GLY A 50 19.53 -12.11 1.53
N ASN A 51 19.90 -11.14 2.37
CA ASN A 51 19.05 -10.62 3.44
C ASN A 51 18.24 -9.39 3.07
N ALA A 52 18.22 -9.02 1.80
CA ALA A 52 17.46 -7.86 1.36
C ALA A 52 15.95 -8.14 1.45
N PRO A 53 15.14 -7.14 1.82
CA PRO A 53 13.69 -7.33 1.85
C PRO A 53 13.14 -7.62 0.46
N ARG A 54 12.21 -8.57 0.39
CA ARG A 54 11.46 -8.79 -0.83
C ARG A 54 10.28 -7.83 -0.85
N ARG A 55 9.99 -7.24 -2.00
CA ARG A 55 8.85 -6.36 -2.13
C ARG A 55 7.69 -7.03 -2.83
N ILE A 56 6.50 -6.65 -2.40
CA ILE A 56 5.23 -7.08 -3.00
C ILE A 56 4.57 -5.83 -3.53
N ALA A 57 4.38 -5.76 -4.84
CA ALA A 57 3.73 -4.61 -5.49
C ALA A 57 2.46 -5.09 -6.17
N LEU A 58 1.32 -4.52 -5.76
CA LEU A 58 0.00 -4.91 -6.25
C LEU A 58 -0.73 -3.72 -6.84
N VAL A 59 -1.56 -3.98 -7.85
CA VAL A 59 -2.49 -2.98 -8.37
C VAL A 59 -3.92 -3.51 -8.31
N ALA A 60 -4.85 -2.58 -8.10
CA ALA A 60 -6.27 -2.84 -8.30
C ALA A 60 -6.59 -2.36 -9.72
N ALA A 61 -6.76 -3.30 -10.62
CA ALA A 61 -6.94 -3.00 -12.03
C ALA A 61 -8.41 -3.01 -12.41
N ASP A 62 -8.81 -2.03 -13.21
CA ASP A 62 -10.16 -1.96 -13.73
C ASP A 62 -10.48 -3.24 -14.51
N ALA A 63 -11.63 -3.84 -14.26
CA ALA A 63 -12.01 -5.11 -14.86
C ALA A 63 -12.20 -5.04 -16.37
N GLU A 64 -12.51 -3.86 -16.91
CA GLU A 64 -12.74 -3.69 -18.33
C GLU A 64 -11.46 -3.39 -19.11
N ASN A 65 -10.68 -2.41 -18.64
CA ASN A 65 -9.51 -1.92 -19.41
C ASN A 65 -8.18 -2.24 -18.75
N ASP A 66 -8.18 -2.92 -17.61
CA ASP A 66 -6.98 -3.33 -16.87
C ASP A 66 -6.11 -2.16 -16.37
N ALA A 67 -6.62 -0.93 -16.40
CA ALA A 67 -5.86 0.23 -15.92
C ALA A 67 -5.88 0.28 -14.40
N PRO A 68 -4.75 0.63 -13.75
CA PRO A 68 -4.73 0.75 -12.29
C PRO A 68 -5.66 1.84 -11.78
N ALA A 69 -6.49 1.49 -10.81
CA ALA A 69 -7.32 2.43 -10.03
C ALA A 69 -6.70 2.67 -8.65
N GLY A 70 -5.75 1.83 -8.27
CA GLY A 70 -5.03 1.96 -7.01
C GLY A 70 -3.88 0.98 -6.99
N PHE A 71 -3.00 1.15 -6.00
CA PHE A 71 -1.83 0.27 -5.87
C PHE A 71 -1.32 0.27 -4.44
N LEU A 72 -0.50 -0.72 -4.12
CA LEU A 72 0.30 -0.70 -2.91
C LEU A 72 1.66 -1.33 -3.16
N VAL A 73 2.62 -0.98 -2.31
CA VAL A 73 3.92 -1.65 -2.24
C VAL A 73 4.21 -1.95 -0.77
N ALA A 74 4.60 -3.17 -0.50
CA ALA A 74 5.00 -3.61 0.82
C ALA A 74 6.35 -4.30 0.74
N SER A 75 7.11 -4.27 1.83
CA SER A 75 8.35 -5.04 1.96
C SER A 75 8.14 -6.19 2.93
N LEU A 76 8.79 -7.31 2.64
CA LEU A 76 8.73 -8.51 3.46
C LEU A 76 10.13 -8.95 3.84
N MET A 77 10.41 -8.94 5.13
CA MET A 77 11.61 -9.53 5.71
C MET A 77 11.11 -10.42 6.86
N PRO A 78 10.83 -11.70 6.56
CA PRO A 78 10.17 -12.55 7.56
C PRO A 78 10.88 -12.54 8.91
N PRO A 79 10.12 -12.50 10.01
CA PRO A 79 8.66 -12.62 10.08
C PRO A 79 7.91 -11.30 9.93
N ASP A 80 8.58 -10.20 9.63
CA ASP A 80 8.00 -8.86 9.61
C ASP A 80 7.73 -8.39 8.19
N ALA A 81 6.70 -7.56 8.06
CA ALA A 81 6.37 -6.89 6.81
C ALA A 81 6.00 -5.44 7.09
N GLU A 82 6.19 -4.57 6.10
CA GLU A 82 5.86 -3.16 6.21
C GLU A 82 5.12 -2.71 4.95
N LEU A 83 4.02 -1.99 5.14
CA LEU A 83 3.34 -1.32 4.04
C LEU A 83 4.07 -0.01 3.77
N GLU A 84 4.72 0.10 2.62
CA GLU A 84 5.52 1.28 2.29
C GLU A 84 4.67 2.39 1.66
N THR A 85 3.70 2.03 0.83
CA THR A 85 2.80 3.00 0.21
C THR A 85 1.51 2.30 -0.23
N ILE A 86 0.42 3.05 -0.18
CA ILE A 86 -0.86 2.66 -0.77
C ILE A 86 -1.55 3.93 -1.27
N ALA A 87 -2.13 3.86 -2.44
CA ALA A 87 -2.85 4.99 -3.01
C ALA A 87 -3.97 4.49 -3.91
N VAL A 88 -5.08 5.21 -3.88
CA VAL A 88 -6.26 4.92 -4.72
C VAL A 88 -6.60 6.20 -5.47
N SER A 89 -6.91 6.10 -6.75
CA SER A 89 -7.29 7.25 -7.56
C SER A 89 -8.51 7.95 -6.96
N ALA A 90 -8.68 9.24 -7.27
CA ALA A 90 -9.82 9.99 -6.76
C ALA A 90 -11.14 9.31 -7.09
N GLU A 91 -11.26 8.75 -8.29
CA GLU A 91 -12.47 8.06 -8.72
C GLU A 91 -12.71 6.76 -7.96
N GLY A 92 -11.62 6.11 -7.51
CA GLY A 92 -11.71 4.84 -6.80
C GLY A 92 -11.82 4.95 -5.29
N GLN A 93 -11.62 6.15 -4.74
CA GLN A 93 -11.69 6.34 -3.28
C GLN A 93 -13.12 6.16 -2.77
N ARG A 94 -13.22 5.62 -1.55
CA ARG A 94 -14.49 5.32 -0.88
C ARG A 94 -15.32 4.26 -1.60
N GLN A 95 -14.71 3.51 -2.54
CA GLN A 95 -15.36 2.40 -3.23
C GLN A 95 -14.84 1.04 -2.73
N GLY A 96 -14.07 1.05 -1.65
CA GLY A 96 -13.54 -0.19 -1.08
C GLY A 96 -12.28 -0.73 -1.75
N VAL A 97 -11.67 0.02 -2.67
CA VAL A 97 -10.49 -0.44 -3.42
C VAL A 97 -9.28 -0.63 -2.49
N GLY A 98 -9.05 0.34 -1.59
CA GLY A 98 -7.94 0.21 -0.62
C GLY A 98 -8.08 -1.01 0.26
N GLY A 99 -9.30 -1.31 0.69
CA GLY A 99 -9.58 -2.50 1.49
C GLY A 99 -9.29 -3.80 0.74
N LEU A 100 -9.63 -3.85 -0.56
CA LEU A 100 -9.34 -5.03 -1.38
C LEU A 100 -7.84 -5.23 -1.55
N LEU A 101 -7.09 -4.14 -1.79
CA LEU A 101 -5.64 -4.21 -1.89
C LEU A 101 -5.02 -4.75 -0.60
N LEU A 102 -5.44 -4.21 0.54
CA LEU A 102 -4.91 -4.64 1.83
C LEU A 102 -5.27 -6.09 2.14
N LYS A 103 -6.48 -6.52 1.83
CA LYS A 103 -6.88 -7.92 2.05
C LYS A 103 -6.02 -8.88 1.21
N ALA A 104 -5.76 -8.52 -0.03
CA ALA A 104 -4.90 -9.34 -0.90
C ALA A 104 -3.48 -9.41 -0.36
N LEU A 105 -2.93 -8.29 0.11
CA LEU A 105 -1.62 -8.26 0.73
C LEU A 105 -1.57 -9.15 1.98
N ILE A 106 -2.56 -9.02 2.85
CA ILE A 106 -2.61 -9.78 4.09
C ILE A 106 -2.64 -11.28 3.81
N GLU A 107 -3.43 -11.72 2.84
CA GLU A 107 -3.47 -13.14 2.47
C GLU A 107 -2.13 -13.63 1.96
N GLU A 108 -1.47 -12.84 1.12
CA GLU A 108 -0.16 -13.21 0.61
C GLU A 108 0.88 -13.27 1.74
N LEU A 109 0.85 -12.31 2.65
CA LEU A 109 1.77 -12.29 3.78
C LEU A 109 1.57 -13.49 4.71
N ARG A 110 0.32 -13.92 4.91
CA ARG A 110 0.05 -15.13 5.69
C ARG A 110 0.63 -16.38 5.03
N THR A 111 0.52 -16.48 3.73
CA THR A 111 1.12 -17.56 2.96
C THR A 111 2.65 -17.57 3.14
N GLU A 112 3.26 -16.41 3.22
CA GLU A 112 4.69 -16.25 3.42
C GLU A 112 5.10 -16.35 4.90
N ARG A 113 4.15 -16.65 5.79
CA ARG A 113 4.36 -16.81 7.23
C ARG A 113 4.82 -15.56 7.95
N ALA A 114 4.46 -14.40 7.44
CA ALA A 114 4.67 -13.16 8.15
C ALA A 114 3.76 -13.10 9.37
N THR A 115 4.26 -12.56 10.47
CA THR A 115 3.51 -12.49 11.72
C THR A 115 2.97 -11.10 12.03
N GLY A 116 3.51 -10.08 11.37
CA GLY A 116 3.05 -8.72 11.59
C GLY A 116 3.25 -7.85 10.38
N LEU A 117 2.36 -6.88 10.23
CA LEU A 117 2.42 -5.86 9.18
C LEU A 117 2.36 -4.51 9.88
N THR A 118 3.34 -3.65 9.59
CA THR A 118 3.41 -2.31 10.17
C THR A 118 3.31 -1.26 9.08
N LEU A 119 2.93 -0.05 9.47
CA LEU A 119 2.91 1.11 8.59
C LEU A 119 3.08 2.39 9.39
N GLU A 120 3.44 3.45 8.71
CA GLU A 120 3.43 4.80 9.26
C GLU A 120 2.48 5.65 8.43
N VAL A 121 1.71 6.50 9.10
CA VAL A 121 0.71 7.34 8.45
C VAL A 121 0.65 8.69 9.15
N ARG A 122 0.38 9.77 8.39
CA ARG A 122 0.19 11.09 8.99
C ARG A 122 -0.98 11.07 9.95
N ALA A 123 -0.80 11.67 11.12
CA ALA A 123 -1.86 11.75 12.12
C ALA A 123 -3.11 12.46 11.59
N SER A 124 -2.93 13.41 10.68
CA SER A 124 -4.05 14.15 10.09
C SER A 124 -4.79 13.38 9.00
N ASN A 125 -4.26 12.26 8.53
CA ASN A 125 -4.89 11.48 7.45
C ASN A 125 -5.98 10.58 8.01
N GLN A 126 -7.13 11.18 8.32
CA GLN A 126 -8.23 10.47 8.99
C GLN A 126 -8.83 9.36 8.13
N ALA A 127 -8.86 9.55 6.80
CA ALA A 127 -9.39 8.53 5.91
C ALA A 127 -8.54 7.25 5.95
N ALA A 128 -7.22 7.39 5.91
CA ALA A 128 -6.31 6.26 5.99
C ALA A 128 -6.38 5.58 7.36
N LEU A 129 -6.37 6.37 8.44
CA LEU A 129 -6.49 5.83 9.79
C LEU A 129 -7.77 5.02 9.95
N GLY A 130 -8.88 5.53 9.42
CA GLY A 130 -10.16 4.82 9.47
C GLY A 130 -10.10 3.49 8.72
N LEU A 131 -9.50 3.49 7.55
CA LEU A 131 -9.34 2.26 6.75
C LEU A 131 -8.52 1.22 7.52
N TYR A 132 -7.38 1.63 8.05
CA TYR A 132 -6.49 0.71 8.75
C TYR A 132 -7.14 0.15 10.02
N ARG A 133 -7.82 1.01 10.79
CA ARG A 133 -8.54 0.55 11.99
C ARG A 133 -9.64 -0.44 11.65
N ALA A 134 -10.36 -0.19 10.57
CA ALA A 134 -11.44 -1.08 10.14
C ALA A 134 -10.92 -2.48 9.80
N ILE A 135 -9.69 -2.59 9.32
CA ILE A 135 -9.07 -3.87 8.98
C ILE A 135 -8.52 -4.56 10.23
N GLY A 136 -8.23 -3.81 11.28
CA GLY A 136 -7.75 -4.38 12.54
C GLY A 136 -6.40 -3.85 13.00
N PHE A 137 -5.81 -2.89 12.29
CA PHE A 137 -4.57 -2.25 12.75
C PHE A 137 -4.83 -1.48 14.04
N VAL A 138 -3.84 -1.50 14.92
CA VAL A 138 -3.86 -0.73 16.15
C VAL A 138 -2.66 0.20 16.20
N GLU A 139 -2.80 1.31 16.91
CA GLU A 139 -1.69 2.24 17.06
C GLU A 139 -0.62 1.60 17.93
N ALA A 140 0.62 1.61 17.47
CA ALA A 140 1.77 1.01 18.16
C ALA A 140 2.78 2.06 18.61
N GLY A 141 2.66 3.30 18.17
CA GLY A 141 3.56 4.38 18.56
C GLY A 141 3.33 5.63 17.74
N ARG A 142 4.07 6.67 18.08
CA ARG A 142 4.05 7.95 17.36
C ARG A 142 5.44 8.51 17.25
N ARG A 143 5.70 9.20 16.13
CA ARG A 143 6.90 10.01 15.95
C ARG A 143 6.47 11.46 15.81
N PRO A 144 6.68 12.30 16.85
CA PRO A 144 6.28 13.70 16.76
C PRO A 144 7.05 14.43 15.66
N ARG A 145 6.37 15.30 14.93
CA ARG A 145 6.97 16.17 13.92
C ARG A 145 7.78 15.42 12.86
N TYR A 146 7.34 14.21 12.53
CA TYR A 146 8.06 13.36 11.58
C TYR A 146 7.97 13.89 10.15
N TYR A 147 6.81 14.42 9.77
CA TYR A 147 6.58 14.97 8.43
C TYR A 147 6.78 16.48 8.43
N ALA A 148 7.25 16.98 7.29
CA ALA A 148 7.35 18.42 7.01
C ALA A 148 6.35 18.79 5.92
N ASP A 149 5.99 20.06 5.81
CA ASP A 149 5.21 20.67 4.73
C ASP A 149 3.87 19.99 4.40
N PRO A 150 2.90 19.92 5.30
CA PRO A 150 2.88 20.54 6.62
C PRO A 150 3.50 19.65 7.67
N GLU A 151 3.89 20.26 8.79
CA GLU A 151 4.38 19.52 9.94
C GLU A 151 3.27 18.65 10.52
N ASP A 152 3.58 17.39 10.79
CA ASP A 152 2.61 16.44 11.33
C ASP A 152 3.34 15.28 11.98
N ASP A 153 2.67 14.64 12.92
CA ASP A 153 3.17 13.42 13.54
C ASP A 153 2.97 12.22 12.62
N ALA A 154 3.84 11.23 12.77
CA ALA A 154 3.61 9.92 12.19
C ALA A 154 2.99 9.02 13.24
N VAL A 155 1.91 8.34 12.87
CA VAL A 155 1.29 7.30 13.68
C VAL A 155 1.81 5.96 13.17
N LEU A 156 2.42 5.17 14.06
CA LEU A 156 2.83 3.82 13.74
C LEU A 156 1.67 2.90 14.04
N MET A 157 1.31 2.05 13.09
CA MET A 157 0.23 1.09 13.26
C MET A 157 0.73 -0.32 13.00
N ARG A 158 0.14 -1.28 13.66
CA ARG A 158 0.53 -2.69 13.52
C ARG A 158 -0.70 -3.57 13.42
N LEU A 159 -0.62 -4.54 12.54
CA LEU A 159 -1.61 -5.61 12.41
C LEU A 159 -0.93 -6.93 12.69
N ARG A 160 -1.49 -7.71 13.60
CA ARG A 160 -1.02 -9.06 13.85
C ARG A 160 -1.64 -9.99 12.80
N LEU A 161 -0.79 -10.75 12.11
CA LEU A 161 -1.21 -11.62 11.01
C LEU A 161 -1.41 -13.07 11.43
N MET A 162 -0.85 -13.46 12.56
CA MET A 162 -0.98 -14.85 13.00
C MET A 162 -2.35 -15.15 13.57
N ARG A 163 -2.65 -16.42 13.50
CA ARG A 163 -3.87 -16.98 14.07
C ARG A 163 -3.88 -16.91 15.59
#